data_ed0797a9757632d6a39b737a41f9ca92
#
_entry.id   ed0797a9757632d6a39b737a41f9ca92
#
_cell.length_a   1.000
_cell.length_b   1.000
_cell.length_c   1.000
_cell.angle_alpha   90.00
_cell.angle_beta   90.00
_cell.angle_gamma   90.00
#
_symmetry.space_group_name_H-M   'P 1'
#
loop_
_entity.id
_entity.type
_entity.pdbx_description
1 polymer ?
#
loop_
_entity_poly.entity_id
_entity_poly.type
_entity_poly.pdbx_seq_one_letter_code
_entity_poly.pdbx_strand_id
1 'polypeptide(L)'
;LERAGVLKGARKMWALARTGQSGMLKGNDQTNAYVLLATACDGTMATTAQFTSIRVVCNNTLAVALKGSTANAVKVKHNTAFDAELVKKQLGISVSAWDDFMYRLKTLSQRKVKTTEARNYFLKVFTDDSGAGVGKTNERSMAKALSLYEGEGMGANLASSEGTAYGLLNAITEFIDHQRRAKTVDHRLDSAWFGTGAAVKNRALEQAMSLVA
;
A
#
# COMPACT_ATOMS: atom_id res chain seq x y z
N LEU A 1 9.15 -18.49 -0.43
CA LEU A 1 9.22 -17.60 -1.59
C LEU A 1 8.04 -17.87 -2.50
N GLU A 2 7.30 -16.83 -2.88
CA GLU A 2 6.13 -16.96 -3.78
C GLU A 2 6.41 -16.37 -5.15
N ARG A 3 7.05 -15.21 -5.20
CA ARG A 3 7.45 -14.54 -6.44
C ARG A 3 8.77 -13.83 -6.26
N ALA A 4 9.53 -13.72 -7.35
CA ALA A 4 10.71 -12.89 -7.43
C ALA A 4 10.84 -12.32 -8.84
N GLY A 5 11.59 -11.25 -9.00
CA GLY A 5 11.79 -10.64 -10.30
C GLY A 5 12.81 -9.52 -10.27
N VAL A 6 12.93 -8.87 -11.41
CA VAL A 6 13.82 -7.72 -11.61
C VAL A 6 13.02 -6.51 -12.10
N LEU A 7 13.49 -5.32 -11.79
CA LEU A 7 12.93 -4.04 -12.21
C LEU A 7 14.02 -3.17 -12.82
N LYS A 8 13.60 -2.19 -13.61
CA LYS A 8 14.48 -1.17 -14.21
C LYS A 8 15.67 -1.74 -14.97
N GLY A 9 15.41 -2.71 -15.86
CA GLY A 9 16.46 -3.35 -16.66
C GLY A 9 17.45 -4.13 -15.80
N ALA A 10 16.96 -4.93 -14.87
CA ALA A 10 17.71 -5.75 -13.93
C ALA A 10 18.59 -4.99 -12.91
N ARG A 11 18.44 -3.67 -12.78
CA ARG A 11 19.17 -2.90 -11.76
C ARG A 11 18.64 -3.07 -10.34
N LYS A 12 17.36 -3.49 -10.19
CA LYS A 12 16.76 -3.84 -8.92
C LYS A 12 16.27 -5.28 -8.97
N MET A 13 16.52 -6.02 -7.90
CA MET A 13 15.96 -7.35 -7.67
C MET A 13 14.93 -7.25 -6.53
N TRP A 14 13.89 -8.05 -6.60
CA TRP A 14 12.89 -8.16 -5.53
C TRP A 14 12.45 -9.60 -5.34
N ALA A 15 12.01 -9.91 -4.14
CA ALA A 15 11.43 -11.18 -3.76
C ALA A 15 10.25 -10.97 -2.81
N LEU A 16 9.19 -11.72 -3.02
CA LEU A 16 7.99 -11.71 -2.20
C LEU A 16 7.82 -13.06 -1.53
N ALA A 17 7.83 -13.07 -0.20
CA ALA A 17 7.68 -14.26 0.61
C ALA A 17 6.40 -14.17 1.45
N ARG A 18 5.57 -15.21 1.39
CA ARG A 18 4.37 -15.31 2.21
C ARG A 18 4.75 -15.62 3.66
N THR A 19 4.12 -14.94 4.63
CA THR A 19 4.39 -15.16 6.06
C THR A 19 3.56 -16.29 6.66
N GLY A 20 2.53 -16.75 5.97
CA GLY A 20 1.53 -17.68 6.47
C GLY A 20 0.33 -17.01 7.15
N GLN A 21 0.45 -15.72 7.49
CA GLN A 21 -0.66 -14.96 8.08
C GLN A 21 -1.65 -14.52 6.98
N SER A 22 -2.92 -14.57 7.33
CA SER A 22 -4.01 -14.08 6.48
C SER A 22 -5.14 -13.54 7.34
N GLY A 23 -6.00 -12.72 6.74
CA GLY A 23 -7.18 -12.19 7.39
C GLY A 23 -8.35 -12.11 6.43
N MET A 24 -9.55 -12.19 6.99
CA MET A 24 -10.80 -12.08 6.25
C MET A 24 -11.56 -10.86 6.72
N LEU A 25 -12.03 -10.06 5.79
CA LEU A 25 -13.01 -8.99 6.02
C LEU A 25 -14.41 -9.49 5.70
N LYS A 26 -15.41 -8.64 5.80
CA LYS A 26 -16.83 -8.99 5.56
C LYS A 26 -16.99 -9.91 4.35
N GLY A 27 -17.64 -11.04 4.55
CA GLY A 27 -17.82 -12.05 3.52
C GLY A 27 -16.53 -12.82 3.23
N ASN A 28 -16.05 -12.77 2.01
CA ASN A 28 -14.90 -13.52 1.49
C ASN A 28 -13.73 -12.63 1.02
N ASP A 29 -13.63 -11.39 1.50
CA ASP A 29 -12.57 -10.47 1.12
C ASP A 29 -11.29 -10.78 1.90
N GLN A 30 -10.43 -11.59 1.29
CA GLN A 30 -9.21 -12.10 1.90
C GLN A 30 -8.01 -11.18 1.64
N THR A 31 -7.20 -11.00 2.68
CA THR A 31 -5.91 -10.32 2.62
C THR A 31 -4.83 -11.21 3.21
N ASN A 32 -3.71 -11.36 2.51
CA ASN A 32 -2.57 -12.18 2.92
C ASN A 32 -1.37 -11.29 3.27
N ALA A 33 -0.57 -11.77 4.23
CA ALA A 33 0.63 -11.10 4.69
C ALA A 33 1.88 -11.61 3.98
N TYR A 34 2.76 -10.68 3.59
CA TYR A 34 4.02 -10.95 2.87
C TYR A 34 5.18 -10.13 3.43
N VAL A 35 6.38 -10.63 3.20
CA VAL A 35 7.61 -9.83 3.27
C VAL A 35 8.06 -9.55 1.83
N LEU A 36 8.19 -8.28 1.50
CA LEU A 36 8.78 -7.80 0.27
C LEU A 36 10.24 -7.43 0.55
N LEU A 37 11.16 -8.14 -0.09
CA LEU A 37 12.59 -7.85 -0.07
C LEU A 37 12.97 -7.23 -1.41
N ALA A 38 13.80 -6.20 -1.40
CA ALA A 38 14.34 -5.63 -2.62
C ALA A 38 15.73 -5.04 -2.39
N THR A 39 16.54 -5.04 -3.45
CA THR A 39 17.88 -4.43 -3.44
C THR A 39 18.20 -3.87 -4.81
N ALA A 40 19.00 -2.80 -4.88
CA ALA A 40 19.48 -2.27 -6.14
C ALA A 40 20.99 -2.52 -6.28
N CYS A 41 21.39 -3.07 -7.43
CA CYS A 41 22.79 -3.36 -7.71
C CYS A 41 23.59 -2.11 -8.13
N ASP A 42 22.89 -1.01 -8.43
CA ASP A 42 23.47 0.28 -8.88
C ASP A 42 23.61 1.32 -7.74
N GLY A 43 23.43 0.91 -6.49
CA GLY A 43 23.53 1.78 -5.32
C GLY A 43 22.35 2.76 -5.11
N THR A 44 21.34 2.75 -6.00
CA THR A 44 20.20 3.68 -5.91
C THR A 44 19.22 3.34 -4.78
N MET A 45 19.30 2.14 -4.21
CA MET A 45 18.46 1.69 -3.11
C MET A 45 19.20 0.67 -2.24
N ALA A 46 19.25 0.90 -0.94
CA ALA A 46 19.72 -0.09 0.04
C ALA A 46 18.87 -1.36 0.01
N THR A 47 19.41 -2.47 0.49
CA THR A 47 18.61 -3.68 0.71
C THR A 47 17.47 -3.33 1.67
N THR A 48 16.25 -3.48 1.19
CA THR A 48 15.03 -3.04 1.86
C THR A 48 14.13 -4.23 2.10
N ALA A 49 13.70 -4.40 3.34
CA ALA A 49 12.70 -5.39 3.75
C ALA A 49 11.45 -4.65 4.24
N GLN A 50 10.28 -5.04 3.74
CA GLN A 50 9.01 -4.41 4.06
C GLN A 50 7.96 -5.47 4.38
N PHE A 51 7.25 -5.30 5.49
CA PHE A 51 6.06 -6.08 5.77
C PHE A 51 4.91 -5.49 4.96
N THR A 52 4.27 -6.31 4.14
CA THR A 52 3.21 -5.86 3.22
C THR A 52 2.03 -6.81 3.20
N SER A 53 0.88 -6.29 2.85
CA SER A 53 -0.33 -7.07 2.62
C SER A 53 -0.67 -7.09 1.14
N ILE A 54 -1.31 -8.18 0.70
CA ILE A 54 -1.88 -8.29 -0.65
C ILE A 54 -3.34 -8.73 -0.51
N ARG A 55 -4.25 -7.92 -1.02
CA ARG A 55 -5.67 -8.25 -1.12
C ARG A 55 -5.88 -9.22 -2.29
N VAL A 56 -6.49 -10.37 -2.01
CA VAL A 56 -6.53 -11.48 -2.99
C VAL A 56 -7.36 -11.15 -4.23
N VAL A 57 -8.48 -10.43 -4.09
CA VAL A 57 -9.39 -10.15 -5.20
C VAL A 57 -8.80 -9.24 -6.28
N CYS A 58 -7.88 -8.35 -5.93
CA CYS A 58 -7.34 -7.32 -6.85
C CYS A 58 -5.81 -7.25 -6.90
N ASN A 59 -5.12 -8.04 -6.09
CA ASN A 59 -3.66 -7.98 -5.92
C ASN A 59 -3.13 -6.59 -5.48
N ASN A 60 -3.96 -5.75 -4.89
CA ASN A 60 -3.53 -4.48 -4.34
C ASN A 60 -2.56 -4.70 -3.18
N THR A 61 -1.49 -3.91 -3.15
CA THR A 61 -0.46 -3.99 -2.11
C THR A 61 -0.56 -2.81 -1.14
N LEU A 62 -0.41 -3.09 0.16
CA LEU A 62 -0.37 -2.06 1.19
C LEU A 62 0.67 -2.42 2.25
N ALA A 63 1.57 -1.47 2.55
CA ALA A 63 2.57 -1.66 3.60
C ALA A 63 1.88 -1.77 4.98
N VAL A 64 2.29 -2.75 5.77
CA VAL A 64 1.90 -2.89 7.17
C VAL A 64 2.84 -2.02 8.00
N ALA A 65 2.29 -1.05 8.72
CA ALA A 65 3.08 -0.15 9.54
C ALA A 65 3.85 -0.91 10.63
N LEU A 66 5.12 -0.57 10.79
CA LEU A 66 5.94 -1.14 11.87
C LEU A 66 5.55 -0.47 13.19
N LYS A 67 5.34 -1.26 14.24
CA LYS A 67 4.95 -0.77 15.57
C LYS A 67 6.05 0.15 16.13
N GLY A 68 5.68 1.38 16.47
CA GLY A 68 6.61 2.37 17.06
C GLY A 68 7.61 3.00 16.07
N SER A 69 7.43 2.81 14.76
CA SER A 69 8.29 3.39 13.74
C SER A 69 7.48 4.22 12.73
N THR A 70 8.03 5.36 12.33
CA THR A 70 7.54 6.14 11.18
C THR A 70 7.95 5.53 9.84
N ALA A 71 8.89 4.56 9.85
CA ALA A 71 9.35 3.87 8.66
C ALA A 71 8.57 2.57 8.44
N ASN A 72 8.05 2.38 7.23
CA ASN A 72 7.33 1.15 6.85
C ASN A 72 8.27 0.05 6.32
N ALA A 73 9.58 0.21 6.46
CA ALA A 73 10.58 -0.69 5.93
C ALA A 73 11.89 -0.66 6.73
N VAL A 74 12.56 -1.79 6.81
CA VAL A 74 13.93 -1.92 7.32
C VAL A 74 14.90 -1.78 6.15
N LYS A 75 15.91 -0.93 6.29
CA LYS A 75 16.92 -0.67 5.25
C LYS A 75 18.31 -1.06 5.77
N VAL A 76 18.98 -1.94 5.05
CA VAL A 76 20.36 -2.37 5.32
C VAL A 76 21.26 -1.83 4.22
N LYS A 77 22.27 -1.03 4.58
CA LYS A 77 23.23 -0.48 3.62
C LYS A 77 24.10 -1.59 3.04
N HIS A 78 24.54 -1.49 1.78
CA HIS A 78 25.33 -2.52 1.10
C HIS A 78 26.74 -2.72 1.70
N ASN A 79 27.24 -1.76 2.46
CA ASN A 79 28.51 -1.88 3.19
C ASN A 79 28.35 -2.52 4.57
N THR A 80 27.16 -3.01 4.91
CA THR A 80 26.87 -3.68 6.18
C THR A 80 26.48 -5.13 5.88
N ALA A 81 26.98 -6.10 6.67
CA ALA A 81 26.58 -7.49 6.55
C ALA A 81 25.06 -7.62 6.75
N PHE A 82 24.40 -8.37 5.88
CA PHE A 82 22.97 -8.65 5.99
C PHE A 82 22.71 -9.69 7.08
N ASP A 83 22.08 -9.27 8.16
CA ASP A 83 21.61 -10.15 9.24
C ASP A 83 20.09 -10.34 9.13
N ALA A 84 19.70 -11.54 8.71
CA ALA A 84 18.29 -11.88 8.48
C ALA A 84 17.48 -11.90 9.80
N GLU A 85 18.07 -12.33 10.91
CA GLU A 85 17.37 -12.39 12.19
C GLU A 85 17.15 -10.99 12.77
N LEU A 86 18.15 -10.11 12.65
CA LEU A 86 18.01 -8.72 13.03
C LEU A 86 16.93 -8.02 12.18
N VAL A 87 16.91 -8.26 10.86
CA VAL A 87 15.88 -7.71 9.95
C VAL A 87 14.49 -8.21 10.32
N LYS A 88 14.32 -9.49 10.61
CA LYS A 88 13.03 -10.06 11.08
C LYS A 88 12.57 -9.39 12.38
N LYS A 89 13.48 -9.24 13.34
CA LYS A 89 13.20 -8.57 14.61
C LYS A 89 12.79 -7.11 14.40
N GLN A 90 13.50 -6.38 13.55
CA GLN A 90 13.20 -4.98 13.24
C GLN A 90 11.89 -4.81 12.45
N LEU A 91 11.56 -5.75 11.55
CA LEU A 91 10.28 -5.76 10.85
C LEU A 91 9.10 -6.00 11.79
N GLY A 92 9.36 -6.45 13.03
CA GLY A 92 8.28 -6.72 13.97
C GLY A 92 7.21 -7.64 13.37
N ILE A 93 7.63 -8.62 12.53
CA ILE A 93 6.72 -9.60 11.93
C ILE A 93 6.19 -10.46 13.08
N SER A 94 5.19 -9.94 13.75
CA SER A 94 4.52 -10.58 14.86
C SER A 94 3.06 -10.77 14.53
N VAL A 95 2.44 -11.72 15.19
CA VAL A 95 0.99 -11.90 15.12
C VAL A 95 0.29 -10.60 15.50
N SER A 96 0.79 -9.90 16.53
CA SER A 96 0.17 -8.65 17.01
C SER A 96 0.21 -7.52 15.98
N ALA A 97 1.29 -7.35 15.19
CA ALA A 97 1.35 -6.32 14.14
C ALA A 97 0.35 -6.60 13.01
N TRP A 98 0.18 -7.88 12.66
CA TRP A 98 -0.81 -8.29 11.69
C TRP A 98 -2.23 -8.11 12.20
N ASP A 99 -2.50 -8.50 13.45
CA ASP A 99 -3.82 -8.36 14.07
C ASP A 99 -4.21 -6.88 14.20
N ASP A 100 -3.29 -6.00 14.61
CA ASP A 100 -3.50 -4.54 14.64
C ASP A 100 -3.82 -4.00 13.23
N PHE A 101 -3.11 -4.45 12.21
CA PHE A 101 -3.37 -4.07 10.83
C PHE A 101 -4.76 -4.54 10.38
N MET A 102 -5.09 -5.81 10.60
CA MET A 102 -6.41 -6.37 10.24
C MET A 102 -7.55 -5.70 11.02
N TYR A 103 -7.33 -5.34 12.29
CA TYR A 103 -8.28 -4.58 13.08
C TYR A 103 -8.59 -3.21 12.42
N ARG A 104 -7.55 -2.48 11.99
CA ARG A 104 -7.73 -1.21 11.26
C ARG A 104 -8.53 -1.40 9.97
N LEU A 105 -8.20 -2.41 9.16
CA LEU A 105 -8.95 -2.69 7.94
C LEU A 105 -10.43 -3.04 8.23
N LYS A 106 -10.69 -3.83 9.28
CA LYS A 106 -12.05 -4.15 9.74
C LYS A 106 -12.81 -2.89 10.16
N THR A 107 -12.18 -2.01 10.91
CA THR A 107 -12.76 -0.72 11.33
C THR A 107 -13.12 0.14 10.12
N LEU A 108 -12.21 0.27 9.15
CA LEU A 108 -12.47 0.98 7.90
C LEU A 108 -13.62 0.36 7.10
N SER A 109 -13.76 -0.98 7.08
CA SER A 109 -14.83 -1.68 6.37
C SER A 109 -16.21 -1.52 7.02
N GLN A 110 -16.26 -1.12 8.28
CA GLN A 110 -17.50 -0.83 9.00
C GLN A 110 -17.94 0.64 8.84
N ARG A 111 -17.00 1.55 8.58
CA ARG A 111 -17.25 2.98 8.46
C ARG A 111 -17.88 3.30 7.09
N LYS A 112 -19.17 3.59 7.09
CA LYS A 112 -19.88 4.06 5.90
C LYS A 112 -19.49 5.52 5.61
N VAL A 113 -19.37 5.86 4.34
CA VAL A 113 -18.87 7.15 3.86
C VAL A 113 -19.92 7.84 2.99
N LYS A 114 -20.16 9.12 3.27
CA LYS A 114 -21.02 9.98 2.44
C LYS A 114 -20.27 10.44 1.18
N THR A 115 -20.97 10.77 0.12
CA THR A 115 -20.37 11.23 -1.15
C THR A 115 -19.45 12.44 -0.97
N THR A 116 -19.84 13.39 -0.09
CA THR A 116 -19.01 14.55 0.22
C THR A 116 -17.71 14.19 0.93
N GLU A 117 -17.76 13.23 1.87
CA GLU A 117 -16.58 12.74 2.56
C GLU A 117 -15.63 12.02 1.58
N ALA A 118 -16.19 11.22 0.65
CA ALA A 118 -15.41 10.53 -0.37
C ALA A 118 -14.65 11.52 -1.26
N ARG A 119 -15.32 12.55 -1.76
CA ARG A 119 -14.68 13.61 -2.56
C ARG A 119 -13.57 14.33 -1.79
N ASN A 120 -13.82 14.71 -0.55
CA ASN A 120 -12.84 15.36 0.31
C ASN A 120 -11.63 14.46 0.60
N TYR A 121 -11.86 13.16 0.79
CA TYR A 121 -10.80 12.18 0.96
C TYR A 121 -9.88 12.13 -0.27
N PHE A 122 -10.44 11.96 -1.48
CA PHE A 122 -9.64 11.93 -2.70
C PHE A 122 -8.92 13.26 -2.94
N LEU A 123 -9.55 14.38 -2.66
CA LEU A 123 -8.93 15.70 -2.73
C LEU A 123 -7.68 15.75 -1.84
N LYS A 124 -7.78 15.39 -0.55
CA LYS A 124 -6.67 15.38 0.40
C LYS A 124 -5.54 14.43 -0.01
N VAL A 125 -5.88 13.26 -0.56
CA VAL A 125 -4.88 12.26 -0.98
C VAL A 125 -4.10 12.73 -2.22
N PHE A 126 -4.75 13.40 -3.18
CA PHE A 126 -4.14 13.81 -4.45
C PHE A 126 -3.67 15.26 -4.48
N THR A 127 -3.93 16.05 -3.45
CA THR A 127 -3.35 17.39 -3.33
C THR A 127 -1.90 17.27 -2.88
N ASP A 128 -0.99 17.84 -3.64
CA ASP A 128 0.43 17.85 -3.29
C ASP A 128 0.70 19.03 -2.35
N ASP A 129 1.07 18.70 -1.12
CA ASP A 129 1.35 19.66 -0.05
C ASP A 129 2.83 20.10 -0.04
N SER A 130 3.52 19.97 -1.18
CA SER A 130 4.96 20.24 -1.32
C SER A 130 5.34 21.73 -1.25
N GLY A 131 4.61 22.54 -0.49
CA GLY A 131 5.05 23.87 -0.02
C GLY A 131 5.30 24.98 -1.06
N ALA A 132 5.12 24.72 -2.34
CA ALA A 132 5.33 25.65 -3.45
C ALA A 132 4.02 26.15 -4.05
N GLY A 133 3.23 26.90 -3.27
CA GLY A 133 2.00 27.51 -3.76
C GLY A 133 0.83 26.53 -3.84
N VAL A 134 -0.40 27.05 -3.96
CA VAL A 134 -1.67 26.32 -3.98
C VAL A 134 -1.52 24.93 -4.62
N GLY A 135 -1.62 23.86 -3.80
CA GLY A 135 -1.38 22.49 -4.20
C GLY A 135 -2.22 22.12 -5.43
N LYS A 136 -1.56 21.78 -6.53
CA LYS A 136 -2.26 21.32 -7.75
C LYS A 136 -2.82 19.95 -7.51
N THR A 137 -4.13 19.84 -7.41
CA THR A 137 -4.83 18.54 -7.40
C THR A 137 -4.72 17.90 -8.77
N ASN A 138 -4.33 16.64 -8.81
CA ASN A 138 -4.34 15.87 -10.05
C ASN A 138 -5.77 15.38 -10.33
N GLU A 139 -6.58 16.21 -10.98
CA GLU A 139 -8.00 15.95 -11.27
C GLU A 139 -8.25 14.63 -12.01
N ARG A 140 -7.38 14.27 -12.97
CA ARG A 140 -7.52 13.01 -13.70
C ARG A 140 -7.32 11.80 -12.80
N SER A 141 -6.33 11.84 -11.92
CA SER A 141 -6.09 10.77 -10.95
C SER A 141 -7.24 10.67 -9.94
N MET A 142 -7.75 11.82 -9.49
CA MET A 142 -8.88 11.88 -8.58
C MET A 142 -10.16 11.31 -9.24
N ALA A 143 -10.48 11.72 -10.47
CA ALA A 143 -11.63 11.21 -11.21
C ALA A 143 -11.55 9.69 -11.41
N LYS A 144 -10.36 9.16 -11.78
CA LYS A 144 -10.20 7.72 -11.95
C LYS A 144 -10.31 6.95 -10.63
N ALA A 145 -9.73 7.45 -9.55
CA ALA A 145 -9.88 6.82 -8.25
C ALA A 145 -11.33 6.85 -7.75
N LEU A 146 -12.07 7.93 -8.02
CA LEU A 146 -13.49 8.01 -7.70
C LEU A 146 -14.30 6.97 -8.50
N SER A 147 -14.07 6.81 -9.81
CA SER A 147 -14.76 5.79 -10.62
C SER A 147 -14.47 4.37 -10.11
N LEU A 148 -13.23 4.09 -9.68
CA LEU A 148 -12.88 2.80 -9.06
C LEU A 148 -13.65 2.56 -7.75
N TYR A 149 -13.83 3.60 -6.94
CA TYR A 149 -14.62 3.53 -5.71
C TYR A 149 -16.11 3.32 -5.99
N GLU A 150 -16.66 3.98 -7.01
CA GLU A 150 -18.08 3.96 -7.39
C GLU A 150 -18.52 2.67 -8.11
N GLY A 151 -17.61 1.70 -8.31
CA GLY A 151 -17.97 0.37 -8.79
C GLY A 151 -17.09 -0.19 -9.91
N GLU A 152 -16.23 0.62 -10.57
CA GLU A 152 -15.34 0.10 -11.61
C GLU A 152 -14.15 -0.70 -11.05
N GLY A 153 -13.84 -0.54 -9.75
CA GLY A 153 -12.70 -1.19 -9.11
C GLY A 153 -12.93 -2.67 -8.85
N MET A 154 -11.86 -3.46 -8.92
CA MET A 154 -11.89 -4.88 -8.58
C MET A 154 -12.25 -5.08 -7.11
N GLY A 155 -13.40 -5.69 -6.85
CA GLY A 155 -13.93 -5.88 -5.51
C GLY A 155 -14.51 -4.60 -4.86
N ALA A 156 -14.84 -3.57 -5.65
CA ALA A 156 -15.52 -2.37 -5.17
C ALA A 156 -16.92 -2.69 -4.62
N ASN A 157 -17.61 -3.66 -5.22
CA ASN A 157 -18.97 -4.10 -4.84
C ASN A 157 -18.98 -5.16 -3.71
N LEU A 158 -17.84 -5.51 -3.13
CA LEU A 158 -17.80 -6.39 -1.97
C LEU A 158 -18.36 -5.67 -0.73
N ALA A 159 -19.04 -6.41 0.14
CA ALA A 159 -19.63 -5.88 1.39
C ALA A 159 -18.62 -5.16 2.30
N SER A 160 -17.34 -5.49 2.19
CA SER A 160 -16.24 -4.82 2.87
C SER A 160 -15.92 -3.44 2.30
N SER A 161 -16.16 -3.22 0.98
CA SER A 161 -15.70 -2.06 0.21
C SER A 161 -16.82 -1.09 -0.14
N GLU A 162 -18.00 -1.60 -0.50
CA GLU A 162 -19.11 -0.79 -1.02
C GLU A 162 -19.54 0.30 -0.04
N GLY A 163 -19.36 1.56 -0.43
CA GLY A 163 -19.73 2.73 0.35
C GLY A 163 -18.96 2.86 1.68
N THR A 164 -17.75 2.31 1.81
CA THR A 164 -16.97 2.29 3.06
C THR A 164 -15.64 3.05 2.95
N ALA A 165 -15.04 3.42 4.08
CA ALA A 165 -13.69 3.99 4.13
C ALA A 165 -12.62 2.99 3.62
N TYR A 166 -12.85 1.69 3.79
CA TYR A 166 -11.99 0.66 3.21
C TYR A 166 -12.09 0.65 1.68
N GLY A 167 -13.27 0.86 1.11
CA GLY A 167 -13.44 1.02 -0.34
C GLY A 167 -12.68 2.20 -0.91
N LEU A 168 -12.67 3.36 -0.20
CA LEU A 168 -11.85 4.52 -0.58
C LEU A 168 -10.36 4.18 -0.65
N LEU A 169 -9.84 3.50 0.39
CA LEU A 169 -8.45 3.05 0.44
C LEU A 169 -8.12 2.11 -0.72
N ASN A 170 -9.02 1.13 -1.00
CA ASN A 170 -8.81 0.18 -2.10
C ASN A 170 -8.81 0.85 -3.47
N ALA A 171 -9.65 1.85 -3.70
CA ALA A 171 -9.65 2.61 -4.95
C ALA A 171 -8.30 3.31 -5.20
N ILE A 172 -7.69 3.87 -4.16
CA ILE A 172 -6.34 4.46 -4.26
C ILE A 172 -5.28 3.39 -4.51
N THR A 173 -5.29 2.28 -3.74
CA THR A 173 -4.28 1.23 -3.91
C THR A 173 -4.38 0.59 -5.29
N GLU A 174 -5.58 0.35 -5.80
CA GLU A 174 -5.79 -0.15 -7.16
C GLU A 174 -5.34 0.84 -8.22
N PHE A 175 -5.69 2.11 -8.08
CA PHE A 175 -5.21 3.15 -8.97
C PHE A 175 -3.69 3.18 -9.05
N ILE A 176 -3.00 3.17 -7.91
CA ILE A 176 -1.53 3.23 -7.84
C ILE A 176 -0.88 1.97 -8.40
N ASP A 177 -1.37 0.79 -8.02
CA ASP A 177 -0.76 -0.48 -8.39
C ASP A 177 -1.03 -0.87 -9.85
N HIS A 178 -2.20 -0.51 -10.41
CA HIS A 178 -2.66 -1.04 -11.70
C HIS A 178 -3.00 0.01 -12.75
N GLN A 179 -3.52 1.18 -12.37
CA GLN A 179 -4.11 2.15 -13.31
C GLN A 179 -3.23 3.38 -13.55
N ARG A 180 -2.38 3.76 -12.58
CA ARG A 180 -1.54 4.94 -12.70
C ARG A 180 -0.63 4.85 -13.91
N ARG A 181 -0.65 5.91 -14.75
CA ARG A 181 0.23 6.00 -15.91
C ARG A 181 1.69 5.97 -15.46
N ALA A 182 2.48 5.12 -16.09
CA ALA A 182 3.91 4.98 -15.88
C ALA A 182 4.60 4.70 -17.23
N LYS A 183 5.92 4.91 -17.29
CA LYS A 183 6.71 4.66 -18.48
C LYS A 183 6.68 3.18 -18.90
N THR A 184 6.74 2.29 -17.91
CA THR A 184 6.60 0.83 -18.07
C THR A 184 5.90 0.24 -16.86
N VAL A 185 5.52 -1.05 -16.91
CA VAL A 185 5.01 -1.81 -15.77
C VAL A 185 6.02 -1.80 -14.62
N ASP A 186 7.31 -2.00 -14.91
CA ASP A 186 8.38 -1.98 -13.91
C ASP A 186 8.47 -0.65 -13.17
N HIS A 187 8.33 0.49 -13.89
CA HIS A 187 8.33 1.81 -13.26
C HIS A 187 7.11 2.01 -12.36
N ARG A 188 5.96 1.45 -12.75
CA ARG A 188 4.76 1.51 -11.90
C ARG A 188 4.94 0.70 -10.63
N LEU A 189 5.43 -0.55 -10.72
CA LEU A 189 5.70 -1.40 -9.57
C LEU A 189 6.75 -0.77 -8.63
N ASP A 190 7.86 -0.27 -9.18
CA ASP A 190 8.89 0.41 -8.40
C ASP A 190 8.32 1.63 -7.65
N SER A 191 7.51 2.43 -8.32
CA SER A 191 6.83 3.57 -7.69
C SER A 191 5.82 3.14 -6.62
N ALA A 192 5.03 2.10 -6.91
CA ALA A 192 3.99 1.60 -6.02
C ALA A 192 4.52 0.97 -4.73
N TRP A 193 5.73 0.40 -4.78
CA TRP A 193 6.35 -0.28 -3.64
C TRP A 193 7.37 0.58 -2.89
N PHE A 194 8.15 1.41 -3.59
CA PHE A 194 9.33 2.09 -3.02
C PHE A 194 9.38 3.59 -3.29
N GLY A 195 8.49 4.12 -4.14
CA GLY A 195 8.54 5.50 -4.58
C GLY A 195 7.30 6.32 -4.20
N THR A 196 6.99 7.29 -5.06
CA THR A 196 5.86 8.22 -4.85
C THR A 196 4.51 7.52 -4.75
N GLY A 197 4.32 6.38 -5.42
CA GLY A 197 3.10 5.58 -5.29
C GLY A 197 2.93 5.01 -3.88
N ALA A 198 4.01 4.50 -3.26
CA ALA A 198 3.98 4.03 -1.88
C ALA A 198 3.62 5.18 -0.91
N ALA A 199 4.18 6.37 -1.10
CA ALA A 199 3.86 7.55 -0.29
C ALA A 199 2.37 7.94 -0.40
N VAL A 200 1.80 7.90 -1.61
CA VAL A 200 0.37 8.16 -1.81
C VAL A 200 -0.50 7.11 -1.10
N LYS A 201 -0.14 5.82 -1.16
CA LYS A 201 -0.87 4.75 -0.45
C LYS A 201 -0.81 4.91 1.07
N ASN A 202 0.33 5.31 1.62
CA ASN A 202 0.48 5.58 3.05
C ASN A 202 -0.41 6.76 3.48
N ARG A 203 -0.36 7.88 2.75
CA ARG A 203 -1.25 9.03 2.98
C ARG A 203 -2.72 8.63 2.86
N ALA A 204 -3.08 7.78 1.91
CA ALA A 204 -4.43 7.27 1.75
C ALA A 204 -4.90 6.48 2.98
N LEU A 205 -4.03 5.62 3.55
CA LEU A 205 -4.34 4.91 4.79
C LEU A 205 -4.52 5.87 5.97
N GLU A 206 -3.64 6.85 6.13
CA GLU A 206 -3.73 7.87 7.19
C GLU A 206 -5.03 8.67 7.08
N GLN A 207 -5.36 9.16 5.88
CA GLN A 207 -6.61 9.88 5.63
C GLN A 207 -7.86 8.99 5.83
N ALA A 208 -7.81 7.70 5.48
CA ALA A 208 -8.90 6.78 5.75
C ALA A 208 -9.08 6.56 7.26
N MET A 209 -7.97 6.41 8.00
CA MET A 209 -8.02 6.27 9.46
C MET A 209 -8.57 7.52 10.16
N SER A 210 -8.34 8.72 9.61
CA SER A 210 -8.93 9.95 10.15
C SER A 210 -10.46 10.03 10.02
N LEU A 211 -11.08 9.18 9.18
CA LEU A 211 -12.54 9.10 9.09
C LEU A 211 -13.17 8.25 10.20
N VAL A 212 -12.37 7.48 10.94
CA VAL A 212 -12.83 6.60 12.04
C VAL A 212 -12.34 7.03 13.42
N ALA A 213 -11.54 8.11 13.46
CA ALA A 213 -11.05 8.75 14.67
C ALA A 213 -12.15 9.59 15.34
#